data_92bafc7e4ac7b6cd05d5c3ce499f93d5
#
_entry.id   92bafc7e4ac7b6cd05d5c3ce499f93d5
#
_cell.length_a   1.000
_cell.length_b   1.000
_cell.length_c   1.000
_cell.angle_alpha   90.00
_cell.angle_beta   90.00
_cell.angle_gamma   90.00
#
_symmetry.space_group_name_H-M   'P 1'
#
loop_
_entity.id
_entity.type
_entity.pdbx_description
1 polymer ?
#
loop_
_entity_poly.entity_id
_entity_poly.type
_entity_poly.pdbx_seq_one_letter_code
_entity_poly.pdbx_strand_id
1 'polypeptide(L)'
;EGYTYFFPYEETLPHRHRDYWQMPCALGADLSQGDDFCAFTFMFPMANGFFGVKTRDYITSYTLSKLPQAMRQKYDQFMQEGTLQVFDGTVLDMMQVYDDLDNFIQQNDYDVRCFGYDPYNAKDFVERWCTENAPFGVEKVIQGAKTESVPLGELKKLSEQRKLLFDEALMQFAMGNCIALEDTNGNRKLLKRRSDQKIDAVAAMMDAYIAWKLNREAFE
;
A
#
# COMPACT_ATOMS: atom_id res chain seq x y z
N GLU A 1 13.28 -10.55 -20.28
CA GLU A 1 12.77 -11.88 -20.44
C GLU A 1 12.33 -12.44 -19.09
N GLY A 2 11.17 -13.06 -19.00
CA GLY A 2 10.60 -13.57 -17.76
C GLY A 2 9.83 -12.55 -16.92
N TYR A 3 9.66 -11.31 -17.41
CA TYR A 3 8.90 -10.28 -16.72
C TYR A 3 7.56 -10.08 -17.42
N THR A 4 6.48 -10.18 -16.66
CA THR A 4 5.13 -9.84 -17.13
C THR A 4 4.49 -8.89 -16.12
N TYR A 5 3.61 -8.00 -16.59
CA TYR A 5 2.85 -7.17 -15.67
C TYR A 5 1.96 -8.07 -14.83
N PHE A 6 2.03 -7.89 -13.52
CA PHE A 6 1.31 -8.74 -12.58
C PHE A 6 -0.18 -8.46 -12.62
N PHE A 7 -0.56 -7.18 -12.70
CA PHE A 7 -1.94 -6.76 -12.85
C PHE A 7 -2.16 -6.27 -14.29
N PRO A 8 -2.94 -6.98 -15.12
CA PRO A 8 -3.29 -6.51 -16.46
C PRO A 8 -4.00 -5.16 -16.45
N TYR A 9 -3.75 -4.34 -17.47
CA TYR A 9 -4.25 -2.97 -17.52
C TYR A 9 -5.77 -2.89 -17.35
N GLU A 10 -6.51 -3.75 -18.01
CA GLU A 10 -7.97 -3.78 -17.98
C GLU A 10 -8.52 -4.08 -16.59
N GLU A 11 -7.75 -4.77 -15.77
CA GLU A 11 -8.13 -5.18 -14.42
C GLU A 11 -7.69 -4.16 -13.37
N THR A 12 -6.80 -3.27 -13.74
CA THR A 12 -6.34 -2.19 -12.88
C THR A 12 -7.08 -0.87 -13.09
N LEU A 13 -8.12 -0.87 -13.93
CA LEU A 13 -8.92 0.32 -14.15
C LEU A 13 -9.65 0.72 -12.86
N PRO A 14 -9.71 2.03 -12.56
CA PRO A 14 -10.33 2.48 -11.33
C PRO A 14 -11.84 2.26 -11.33
N HIS A 15 -12.35 1.97 -10.16
CA HIS A 15 -13.77 1.93 -9.87
C HIS A 15 -14.10 3.05 -8.89
N ARG A 16 -15.30 3.58 -8.94
CA ARG A 16 -15.75 4.52 -7.93
C ARG A 16 -15.72 3.82 -6.57
N HIS A 17 -14.92 4.37 -5.66
CA HIS A 17 -14.93 3.90 -4.29
C HIS A 17 -16.11 4.47 -3.53
N ARG A 18 -16.47 3.79 -2.47
CA ARG A 18 -17.49 4.25 -1.53
C ARG A 18 -16.84 5.11 -0.46
N ASP A 19 -17.68 5.83 0.26
CA ASP A 19 -17.29 6.38 1.54
C ASP A 19 -17.08 5.21 2.52
N TYR A 20 -15.88 5.14 3.10
CA TYR A 20 -15.48 4.08 4.01
C TYR A 20 -15.60 4.46 5.49
N TRP A 21 -16.33 5.52 5.77
CA TRP A 21 -16.55 6.00 7.13
C TRP A 21 -17.13 4.89 8.03
N GLN A 22 -16.46 4.66 9.18
CA GLN A 22 -16.77 3.60 10.14
C GLN A 22 -16.68 2.16 9.59
N MET A 23 -16.07 1.97 8.45
CA MET A 23 -15.89 0.63 7.91
C MET A 23 -14.63 -0.02 8.48
N PRO A 24 -14.72 -1.33 8.86
CA PRO A 24 -13.54 -2.10 9.25
C PRO A 24 -12.55 -2.22 8.10
N CYS A 25 -11.27 -2.07 8.41
CA CYS A 25 -10.22 -2.22 7.42
C CYS A 25 -8.95 -2.83 8.01
N ALA A 26 -8.14 -3.35 7.11
CA ALA A 26 -6.75 -3.72 7.35
C ALA A 26 -5.85 -2.62 6.82
N LEU A 27 -4.83 -2.26 7.59
CA LEU A 27 -3.80 -1.30 7.19
C LEU A 27 -2.52 -2.06 6.85
N GLY A 28 -1.89 -1.71 5.74
CA GLY A 28 -0.56 -2.17 5.37
C GLY A 28 0.41 -1.01 5.29
N ALA A 29 1.67 -1.25 5.64
CA ALA A 29 2.70 -0.23 5.60
C ALA A 29 3.99 -0.74 4.96
N ASP A 30 4.48 0.02 4.00
CA ASP A 30 5.82 -0.09 3.43
C ASP A 30 6.58 1.20 3.73
N LEU A 31 7.43 1.15 4.76
CA LEU A 31 8.16 2.30 5.29
C LEU A 31 9.53 2.42 4.64
N SER A 32 9.58 2.37 3.33
CA SER A 32 10.84 2.44 2.58
C SER A 32 11.56 3.77 2.81
N GLN A 33 12.86 3.77 2.47
CA GLN A 33 13.70 4.97 2.55
C GLN A 33 14.20 5.41 1.18
N GLY A 34 14.79 6.60 1.15
CA GLY A 34 15.38 7.18 -0.04
C GLY A 34 14.32 7.77 -0.96
N ASP A 35 14.40 7.44 -2.24
CA ASP A 35 13.53 7.99 -3.28
C ASP A 35 12.21 7.23 -3.42
N ASP A 36 12.01 6.15 -2.69
CA ASP A 36 10.76 5.40 -2.69
C ASP A 36 9.71 6.06 -1.80
N PHE A 37 8.44 5.76 -2.08
CA PHE A 37 7.33 6.23 -1.25
C PHE A 37 7.33 5.50 0.09
N CYS A 38 7.05 6.23 1.16
CA CYS A 38 6.57 5.64 2.39
C CYS A 38 5.06 5.46 2.22
N ALA A 39 4.60 4.23 2.08
CA ALA A 39 3.24 3.94 1.65
C ALA A 39 2.42 3.28 2.74
N PHE A 40 1.16 3.72 2.85
CA PHE A 40 0.14 3.09 3.69
C PHE A 40 -1.08 2.79 2.81
N THR A 41 -1.54 1.55 2.86
CA THR A 41 -2.72 1.14 2.09
C THR A 41 -3.76 0.52 3.00
N PHE A 42 -4.99 0.95 2.85
CA PHE A 42 -6.16 0.46 3.58
C PHE A 42 -6.95 -0.48 2.67
N MET A 43 -7.28 -1.66 3.18
CA MET A 43 -8.19 -2.59 2.51
C MET A 43 -9.45 -2.76 3.34
N PHE A 44 -10.59 -2.50 2.71
CA PHE A 44 -11.92 -2.57 3.33
C PHE A 44 -12.64 -3.80 2.81
N PRO A 45 -12.73 -4.90 3.58
CA PRO A 45 -13.47 -6.09 3.15
C PRO A 45 -14.95 -5.76 3.01
N MET A 46 -15.53 -6.22 1.92
CA MET A 46 -16.94 -5.96 1.57
C MET A 46 -17.63 -7.27 1.24
N ALA A 47 -18.94 -7.23 1.08
CA ALA A 47 -19.73 -8.39 0.70
C ALA A 47 -19.25 -9.01 -0.62
N ASN A 48 -19.41 -10.33 -0.75
CA ASN A 48 -19.10 -11.09 -1.96
C ASN A 48 -17.61 -11.11 -2.37
N GLY A 49 -16.71 -10.90 -1.39
CA GLY A 49 -15.27 -10.96 -1.62
C GLY A 49 -14.68 -9.73 -2.27
N PHE A 50 -15.42 -8.62 -2.32
CA PHE A 50 -14.89 -7.33 -2.78
C PHE A 50 -14.05 -6.67 -1.69
N PHE A 51 -13.07 -5.87 -2.13
CA PHE A 51 -12.27 -5.03 -1.25
C PHE A 51 -12.23 -3.61 -1.80
N GLY A 52 -12.56 -2.65 -0.97
CA GLY A 52 -12.21 -1.25 -1.24
C GLY A 52 -10.73 -1.04 -0.91
N VAL A 53 -10.03 -0.25 -1.71
CA VAL A 53 -8.59 0.00 -1.55
C VAL A 53 -8.34 1.49 -1.60
N LYS A 54 -7.64 2.01 -0.58
CA LYS A 54 -7.21 3.42 -0.48
C LYS A 54 -5.76 3.46 -0.08
N THR A 55 -5.00 4.39 -0.64
CA THR A 55 -3.59 4.57 -0.26
C THR A 55 -3.32 6.00 0.20
N ARG A 56 -2.32 6.14 1.08
CA ARG A 56 -1.76 7.43 1.48
C ARG A 56 -0.26 7.29 1.59
N ASP A 57 0.45 8.02 0.74
CA ASP A 57 1.88 7.89 0.56
C ASP A 57 2.60 9.20 0.91
N TYR A 58 3.88 9.10 1.27
CA TYR A 58 4.69 10.22 1.72
C TYR A 58 6.05 10.23 1.02
N ILE A 59 6.50 11.41 0.63
CA ILE A 59 7.87 11.66 0.15
C ILE A 59 8.39 12.97 0.73
N THR A 60 9.70 13.20 0.56
CA THR A 60 10.32 14.49 0.91
C THR A 60 10.26 15.48 -0.25
N SER A 61 10.34 16.76 0.07
CA SER A 61 10.48 17.83 -0.94
C SER A 61 11.76 17.65 -1.77
N TYR A 62 12.81 17.10 -1.17
CA TYR A 62 14.07 16.83 -1.87
C TYR A 62 13.86 15.78 -2.97
N THR A 63 13.21 14.65 -2.65
CA THR A 63 12.86 13.63 -3.65
C THR A 63 12.03 14.21 -4.79
N LEU A 64 11.02 15.02 -4.46
CA LEU A 64 10.17 15.67 -5.43
C LEU A 64 10.99 16.60 -6.36
N SER A 65 11.94 17.35 -5.81
CA SER A 65 12.76 18.30 -6.57
C SER A 65 13.68 17.65 -7.60
N LYS A 66 14.03 16.38 -7.41
CA LYS A 66 14.92 15.64 -8.31
C LYS A 66 14.20 14.96 -9.47
N LEU A 67 12.88 14.98 -9.51
CA LEU A 67 12.12 14.27 -10.53
C LEU A 67 12.24 14.92 -11.90
N PRO A 68 12.34 14.11 -12.98
CA PRO A 68 12.14 14.60 -14.34
C PRO A 68 10.76 15.25 -14.50
N GLN A 69 10.64 16.21 -15.41
CA GLN A 69 9.40 16.97 -15.58
C GLN A 69 8.18 16.08 -15.86
N ALA A 70 8.34 15.02 -16.66
CA ALA A 70 7.24 14.11 -16.98
C ALA A 70 6.71 13.39 -15.74
N MET A 71 7.62 12.97 -14.84
CA MET A 71 7.22 12.36 -13.57
C MET A 71 6.66 13.38 -12.59
N ARG A 72 7.16 14.60 -12.62
CA ARG A 72 6.66 15.70 -11.78
C ARG A 72 5.18 15.94 -12.01
N GLN A 73 4.73 15.88 -13.26
CA GLN A 73 3.30 16.06 -13.57
C GLN A 73 2.44 14.96 -12.96
N LYS A 74 2.91 13.72 -12.98
CA LYS A 74 2.19 12.60 -12.32
C LYS A 74 2.10 12.79 -10.81
N TYR A 75 3.21 13.18 -10.19
CA TYR A 75 3.24 13.40 -8.74
C TYR A 75 2.36 14.59 -8.34
N ASP A 76 2.31 15.64 -9.16
CA ASP A 76 1.38 16.75 -8.95
C ASP A 76 -0.07 16.27 -8.96
N GLN A 77 -0.43 15.33 -9.84
CA GLN A 77 -1.75 14.73 -9.85
C GLN A 77 -2.03 13.95 -8.55
N PHE A 78 -1.06 13.18 -8.07
CA PHE A 78 -1.20 12.45 -6.80
C PHE A 78 -1.37 13.39 -5.62
N MET A 79 -0.65 14.50 -5.62
CA MET A 79 -0.79 15.54 -4.59
C MET A 79 -2.18 16.21 -4.65
N GLN A 80 -2.67 16.49 -5.83
CA GLN A 80 -3.99 17.12 -6.03
C GLN A 80 -5.13 16.19 -5.60
N GLU A 81 -5.03 14.89 -5.86
CA GLU A 81 -6.04 13.93 -5.39
C GLU A 81 -5.92 13.61 -3.88
N GLY A 82 -4.83 14.04 -3.24
CA GLY A 82 -4.61 13.85 -1.80
C GLY A 82 -3.99 12.52 -1.39
N THR A 83 -3.53 11.70 -2.33
CA THR A 83 -2.88 10.42 -2.01
C THR A 83 -1.41 10.56 -1.67
N LEU A 84 -0.74 11.58 -2.20
CA LEU A 84 0.68 11.84 -1.96
C LEU A 84 0.86 13.09 -1.11
N GLN A 85 1.55 12.93 0.04
CA GLN A 85 1.94 14.01 0.92
C GLN A 85 3.43 14.29 0.75
N VAL A 86 3.80 15.55 0.68
CA VAL A 86 5.20 15.98 0.54
C VAL A 86 5.59 16.74 1.80
N PHE A 87 6.58 16.21 2.52
CA PHE A 87 7.13 16.86 3.70
C PHE A 87 8.46 17.52 3.38
N ASP A 88 8.68 18.69 3.95
CA ASP A 88 9.88 19.48 3.74
C ASP A 88 11.11 18.75 4.28
N GLY A 89 12.20 18.79 3.53
CA GLY A 89 13.48 18.23 3.95
C GLY A 89 14.02 17.15 3.03
N THR A 90 15.06 16.47 3.52
CA THR A 90 15.77 15.41 2.78
C THR A 90 15.48 14.01 3.33
N VAL A 91 14.96 13.90 4.53
CA VAL A 91 14.62 12.64 5.20
C VAL A 91 13.23 12.77 5.82
N LEU A 92 12.40 11.74 5.66
CA LEU A 92 11.10 11.69 6.31
C LEU A 92 11.26 11.50 7.82
N ASP A 93 10.65 12.38 8.58
CA ASP A 93 10.47 12.19 10.01
C ASP A 93 9.28 11.24 10.22
N MET A 94 9.56 10.02 10.68
CA MET A 94 8.53 8.99 10.82
C MET A 94 7.49 9.32 11.89
N MET A 95 7.82 10.16 12.87
CA MET A 95 6.84 10.62 13.86
C MET A 95 5.89 11.67 13.27
N GLN A 96 6.37 12.49 12.35
CA GLN A 96 5.52 13.40 11.58
C GLN A 96 4.60 12.63 10.63
N VAL A 97 5.12 11.59 9.98
CA VAL A 97 4.32 10.67 9.16
C VAL A 97 3.24 10.01 10.00
N TYR A 98 3.60 9.53 11.19
CA TYR A 98 2.64 8.91 12.10
C TYR A 98 1.50 9.88 12.47
N ASP A 99 1.83 11.11 12.87
CA ASP A 99 0.84 12.12 13.23
C ASP A 99 -0.12 12.41 12.07
N ASP A 100 0.40 12.55 10.86
CA ASP A 100 -0.42 12.80 9.68
C ASP A 100 -1.33 11.60 9.36
N LEU A 101 -0.80 10.38 9.40
CA LEU A 101 -1.58 9.18 9.17
C LEU A 101 -2.68 8.99 10.21
N ASP A 102 -2.34 9.20 11.49
CA ASP A 102 -3.31 9.09 12.58
C ASP A 102 -4.45 10.11 12.41
N ASN A 103 -4.11 11.35 12.10
CA ASN A 103 -5.12 12.37 11.80
C ASN A 103 -6.00 11.98 10.60
N PHE A 104 -5.40 11.43 9.56
CA PHE A 104 -6.13 10.97 8.37
C PHE A 104 -7.11 9.85 8.73
N ILE A 105 -6.69 8.87 9.51
CA ILE A 105 -7.54 7.77 9.96
C ILE A 105 -8.71 8.31 10.80
N GLN A 106 -8.43 9.23 11.71
CA GLN A 106 -9.46 9.82 12.57
C GLN A 106 -10.45 10.70 11.80
N GLN A 107 -9.95 11.53 10.89
CA GLN A 107 -10.81 12.40 10.08
C GLN A 107 -11.74 11.62 9.15
N ASN A 108 -11.31 10.47 8.66
CA ASN A 108 -12.11 9.60 7.83
C ASN A 108 -12.89 8.56 8.64
N ASP A 109 -12.66 8.50 9.93
CA ASP A 109 -13.27 7.57 10.86
C ASP A 109 -13.15 6.11 10.37
N TYR A 110 -11.94 5.73 9.92
CA TYR A 110 -11.67 4.35 9.54
C TYR A 110 -11.49 3.48 10.77
N ASP A 111 -12.11 2.30 10.75
CA ASP A 111 -11.99 1.32 11.82
C ASP A 111 -10.87 0.32 11.49
N VAL A 112 -9.63 0.66 11.83
CA VAL A 112 -8.46 -0.18 11.56
C VAL A 112 -8.41 -1.33 12.57
N ARG A 113 -8.61 -2.55 12.11
CA ARG A 113 -8.67 -3.75 12.95
C ARG A 113 -7.43 -4.61 12.94
N CYS A 114 -6.56 -4.43 11.95
CA CYS A 114 -5.26 -5.08 11.91
C CYS A 114 -4.28 -4.26 11.10
N PHE A 115 -2.99 -4.54 11.31
CA PHE A 115 -1.90 -3.75 10.74
C PHE A 115 -0.78 -4.72 10.32
N GLY A 116 -0.51 -4.78 9.00
CA GLY A 116 0.62 -5.51 8.46
C GLY A 116 1.73 -4.55 8.05
N TYR A 117 2.97 -4.87 8.36
CA TYR A 117 4.09 -3.99 8.07
C TYR A 117 5.34 -4.77 7.65
N ASP A 118 6.10 -4.18 6.72
CA ASP A 118 7.46 -4.60 6.45
C ASP A 118 8.36 -4.14 7.61
N PRO A 119 9.24 -5.02 8.13
CA PRO A 119 10.05 -4.66 9.31
C PRO A 119 11.08 -3.59 9.07
N TYR A 120 11.41 -3.27 7.82
CA TYR A 120 12.42 -2.27 7.50
C TYR A 120 12.01 -0.88 7.99
N ASN A 121 12.82 -0.26 8.83
CA ASN A 121 12.59 1.06 9.45
C ASN A 121 11.27 1.20 10.22
N ALA A 122 10.64 0.10 10.59
CA ALA A 122 9.30 0.14 11.18
C ALA A 122 9.28 0.23 12.70
N LYS A 123 10.42 0.02 13.38
CA LYS A 123 10.46 -0.16 14.84
C LYS A 123 9.73 0.94 15.60
N ASP A 124 10.14 2.19 15.42
CA ASP A 124 9.60 3.30 16.22
C ASP A 124 8.13 3.57 15.87
N PHE A 125 7.78 3.46 14.59
CA PHE A 125 6.40 3.61 14.14
C PHE A 125 5.49 2.55 14.77
N VAL A 126 5.89 1.29 14.72
CA VAL A 126 5.11 0.16 15.24
C VAL A 126 5.00 0.20 16.77
N GLU A 127 6.07 0.55 17.46
CA GLU A 127 6.02 0.72 18.92
C GLU A 127 4.98 1.78 19.31
N ARG A 128 4.99 2.92 18.65
CA ARG A 128 4.00 3.97 18.90
C ARG A 128 2.58 3.51 18.55
N TRP A 129 2.42 2.82 17.43
CA TRP A 129 1.12 2.26 17.05
C TRP A 129 0.55 1.35 18.13
N CYS A 130 1.37 0.42 18.63
CA CYS A 130 0.96 -0.51 19.68
C CYS A 130 0.67 0.17 21.01
N THR A 131 1.31 1.31 21.30
CA THR A 131 1.05 2.09 22.51
C THR A 131 -0.26 2.88 22.43
N GLU A 132 -0.54 3.48 21.27
CA GLU A 132 -1.71 4.35 21.06
C GLU A 132 -2.95 3.58 20.59
N ASN A 133 -2.76 2.42 19.98
CA ASN A 133 -3.81 1.50 19.57
C ASN A 133 -3.66 0.18 20.33
N ALA A 134 -4.52 -0.78 20.11
CA ALA A 134 -4.32 -2.10 20.71
C ALA A 134 -3.14 -2.84 20.02
N PRO A 135 -2.30 -3.57 20.78
CA PRO A 135 -1.20 -4.32 20.17
C PRO A 135 -1.66 -5.60 19.43
N PHE A 136 -2.95 -5.82 19.33
CA PHE A 136 -3.53 -6.99 18.66
C PHE A 136 -3.65 -6.75 17.17
N GLY A 137 -3.49 -7.80 16.38
CA GLY A 137 -3.61 -7.73 14.92
C GLY A 137 -2.45 -7.01 14.25
N VAL A 138 -1.33 -6.82 14.93
CA VAL A 138 -0.12 -6.20 14.38
C VAL A 138 0.79 -7.32 13.87
N GLU A 139 0.98 -7.37 12.54
CA GLU A 139 1.63 -8.49 11.87
C GLU A 139 2.88 -8.03 11.12
N LYS A 140 3.99 -8.65 11.44
CA LYS A 140 5.26 -8.44 10.73
C LYS A 140 5.27 -9.27 9.45
N VAL A 141 5.43 -8.62 8.32
CA VAL A 141 5.46 -9.25 7.00
C VAL A 141 6.89 -9.20 6.45
N ILE A 142 7.55 -10.33 6.41
CA ILE A 142 8.92 -10.42 5.86
C ILE A 142 8.80 -10.56 4.34
N GLN A 143 9.43 -9.63 3.60
CA GLN A 143 9.44 -9.65 2.14
C GLN A 143 10.21 -10.88 1.61
N GLY A 144 9.75 -11.41 0.48
CA GLY A 144 10.39 -12.49 -0.22
C GLY A 144 9.38 -13.39 -0.93
N ALA A 145 9.84 -14.12 -1.93
CA ALA A 145 8.98 -14.96 -2.76
C ALA A 145 8.20 -16.01 -1.94
N LYS A 146 8.83 -16.56 -0.91
CA LYS A 146 8.19 -17.58 -0.06
C LYS A 146 6.98 -17.02 0.71
N THR A 147 7.07 -15.81 1.22
CA THR A 147 6.00 -15.16 1.98
C THR A 147 4.94 -14.55 1.06
N GLU A 148 5.36 -13.98 -0.06
CA GLU A 148 4.52 -13.18 -0.95
C GLU A 148 3.75 -14.02 -1.97
N SER A 149 4.23 -15.21 -2.32
CA SER A 149 3.74 -15.96 -3.49
C SER A 149 2.23 -16.25 -3.42
N VAL A 150 1.72 -16.76 -2.31
CA VAL A 150 0.29 -17.06 -2.16
C VAL A 150 -0.55 -15.79 -2.13
N PRO A 151 -0.23 -14.79 -1.30
CA PRO A 151 -0.98 -13.53 -1.32
C PRO A 151 -1.00 -12.83 -2.67
N LEU A 152 0.10 -12.83 -3.41
CA LEU A 152 0.16 -12.24 -4.74
C LEU A 152 -0.79 -12.95 -5.72
N GLY A 153 -0.82 -14.28 -5.69
CA GLY A 153 -1.74 -15.05 -6.53
C GLY A 153 -3.20 -14.74 -6.21
N GLU A 154 -3.52 -14.59 -4.94
CA GLU A 154 -4.87 -14.26 -4.50
C GLU A 154 -5.27 -12.83 -4.90
N LEU A 155 -4.38 -11.85 -4.71
CA LEU A 155 -4.62 -10.47 -5.13
C LEU A 155 -4.77 -10.36 -6.64
N LYS A 156 -3.94 -11.08 -7.41
CA LYS A 156 -4.09 -11.14 -8.86
C LYS A 156 -5.47 -11.66 -9.25
N LYS A 157 -5.92 -12.74 -8.62
CA LYS A 157 -7.25 -13.31 -8.90
C LYS A 157 -8.36 -12.32 -8.56
N LEU A 158 -8.25 -11.60 -7.44
CA LEU A 158 -9.22 -10.56 -7.09
C LEU A 158 -9.24 -9.43 -8.13
N SER A 159 -8.08 -9.04 -8.64
CA SER A 159 -7.98 -8.05 -9.73
C SER A 159 -8.65 -8.56 -11.00
N GLU A 160 -8.36 -9.79 -11.43
CA GLU A 160 -8.98 -10.42 -12.60
C GLU A 160 -10.51 -10.49 -12.48
N GLN A 161 -11.01 -10.69 -11.28
CA GLN A 161 -12.43 -10.73 -10.97
C GLN A 161 -13.04 -9.33 -10.77
N ARG A 162 -12.24 -8.27 -10.89
CA ARG A 162 -12.63 -6.87 -10.66
C ARG A 162 -13.20 -6.64 -9.25
N LYS A 163 -12.62 -7.32 -8.27
CA LYS A 163 -13.03 -7.24 -6.87
C LYS A 163 -12.17 -6.31 -6.03
N LEU A 164 -11.08 -5.77 -6.58
CA LEU A 164 -10.33 -4.68 -5.97
C LEU A 164 -10.88 -3.35 -6.47
N LEU A 165 -11.52 -2.59 -5.59
CA LEU A 165 -12.20 -1.35 -5.94
C LEU A 165 -11.36 -0.15 -5.54
N PHE A 166 -10.84 0.58 -6.52
CA PHE A 166 -10.05 1.78 -6.30
C PHE A 166 -10.24 2.76 -7.46
N ASP A 167 -10.03 4.04 -7.21
CA ASP A 167 -10.12 5.11 -8.22
C ASP A 167 -8.98 6.12 -8.11
N GLU A 168 -8.01 5.85 -7.25
CA GLU A 168 -6.88 6.74 -7.03
C GLU A 168 -5.83 6.58 -8.12
N ALA A 169 -5.38 7.70 -8.68
CA ALA A 169 -4.37 7.69 -9.74
C ALA A 169 -3.04 7.09 -9.25
N LEU A 170 -2.66 7.32 -7.99
CA LEU A 170 -1.45 6.77 -7.42
C LEU A 170 -1.53 5.23 -7.32
N MET A 171 -2.65 4.68 -6.84
CA MET A 171 -2.82 3.23 -6.78
C MET A 171 -2.81 2.61 -8.18
N GLN A 172 -3.46 3.23 -9.14
CA GLN A 172 -3.47 2.78 -10.54
C GLN A 172 -2.05 2.78 -11.12
N PHE A 173 -1.28 3.84 -10.86
CA PHE A 173 0.12 3.94 -11.26
C PHE A 173 0.96 2.83 -10.63
N ALA A 174 0.82 2.58 -9.33
CA ALA A 174 1.56 1.53 -8.64
C ALA A 174 1.22 0.13 -9.19
N MET A 175 -0.06 -0.15 -9.41
CA MET A 175 -0.49 -1.42 -9.99
C MET A 175 0.04 -1.61 -11.41
N GLY A 176 0.03 -0.57 -12.22
CA GLY A 176 0.55 -0.62 -13.58
C GLY A 176 2.07 -0.85 -13.66
N ASN A 177 2.80 -0.53 -12.59
CA ASN A 177 4.26 -0.73 -12.52
C ASN A 177 4.67 -2.11 -12.01
N CYS A 178 3.73 -2.90 -11.51
CA CYS A 178 4.05 -4.20 -10.92
C CYS A 178 4.41 -5.23 -11.98
N ILE A 179 5.50 -5.93 -11.72
CA ILE A 179 5.87 -7.17 -12.41
C ILE A 179 6.11 -8.24 -11.36
N ALA A 180 6.01 -9.49 -11.75
CA ALA A 180 6.32 -10.60 -10.87
C ALA A 180 7.57 -11.32 -11.35
N LEU A 181 8.46 -11.62 -10.43
CA LEU A 181 9.61 -12.48 -10.67
C LEU A 181 9.34 -13.84 -10.05
N GLU A 182 9.45 -14.88 -10.86
CA GLU A 182 9.31 -16.25 -10.41
C GLU A 182 10.68 -16.86 -10.13
N ASP A 183 10.84 -17.52 -8.99
CA ASP A 183 12.05 -18.24 -8.65
C ASP A 183 12.05 -19.66 -9.24
N THR A 184 13.12 -20.41 -9.03
CA THR A 184 13.27 -21.78 -9.55
C THR A 184 12.26 -22.76 -8.96
N ASN A 185 11.62 -22.44 -7.85
CA ASN A 185 10.60 -23.27 -7.19
C ASN A 185 9.17 -22.84 -7.55
N GLY A 186 9.01 -21.91 -8.49
CA GLY A 186 7.70 -21.41 -8.89
C GLY A 186 7.11 -20.35 -7.96
N ASN A 187 7.84 -19.91 -6.93
CA ASN A 187 7.39 -18.84 -6.05
C ASN A 187 7.60 -17.48 -6.71
N ARG A 188 6.70 -16.55 -6.48
CA ARG A 188 6.72 -15.22 -7.08
C ARG A 188 6.82 -14.13 -6.03
N LYS A 189 7.52 -13.05 -6.38
CA LYS A 189 7.58 -11.82 -5.60
C LYS A 189 7.37 -10.61 -6.49
N LEU A 190 6.91 -9.52 -5.91
CA LEU A 190 6.75 -8.26 -6.61
C LEU A 190 8.08 -7.59 -6.87
N LEU A 191 8.21 -7.03 -8.07
CA LEU A 191 9.31 -6.18 -8.46
C LEU A 191 8.80 -4.96 -9.22
N LYS A 192 9.52 -3.85 -9.10
CA LYS A 192 9.41 -2.74 -10.03
C LYS A 192 10.36 -2.98 -11.21
N ARG A 193 9.89 -2.68 -12.41
CA ARG A 193 10.67 -2.90 -13.63
C ARG A 193 11.86 -1.95 -13.73
N ARG A 194 11.69 -0.68 -13.32
CA ARG A 194 12.72 0.36 -13.34
C ARG A 194 12.66 1.15 -12.04
N SER A 195 13.77 1.82 -11.70
CA SER A 195 13.87 2.60 -10.46
C SER A 195 12.87 3.76 -10.35
N ASP A 196 12.38 4.27 -11.49
CA ASP A 196 11.37 5.33 -11.54
C ASP A 196 9.92 4.80 -11.47
N GLN A 197 9.75 3.49 -11.50
CA GLN A 197 8.45 2.84 -11.41
C GLN A 197 8.18 2.41 -9.98
N LYS A 198 7.33 3.15 -9.28
CA LYS A 198 7.02 2.89 -7.86
C LYS A 198 5.89 1.88 -7.72
N ILE A 199 6.06 0.95 -6.80
CA ILE A 199 5.08 -0.09 -6.46
C ILE A 199 4.72 -0.10 -4.97
N ASP A 200 5.17 0.91 -4.23
CA ASP A 200 5.12 0.92 -2.76
C ASP A 200 3.68 0.80 -2.24
N ALA A 201 2.71 1.43 -2.90
CA ALA A 201 1.31 1.33 -2.52
C ALA A 201 0.77 -0.10 -2.69
N VAL A 202 1.25 -0.85 -3.68
CA VAL A 202 0.90 -2.27 -3.87
C VAL A 202 1.60 -3.15 -2.84
N ALA A 203 2.86 -2.88 -2.53
CA ALA A 203 3.57 -3.59 -1.45
C ALA A 203 2.83 -3.41 -0.11
N ALA A 204 2.39 -2.19 0.20
CA ALA A 204 1.58 -1.92 1.38
C ALA A 204 0.20 -2.61 1.32
N MET A 205 -0.43 -2.66 0.15
CA MET A 205 -1.68 -3.42 -0.04
C MET A 205 -1.49 -4.90 0.28
N MET A 206 -0.40 -5.48 -0.17
CA MET A 206 -0.08 -6.88 0.13
C MET A 206 0.08 -7.10 1.64
N ASP A 207 0.76 -6.20 2.33
CA ASP A 207 0.91 -6.26 3.79
C ASP A 207 -0.45 -6.17 4.50
N ALA A 208 -1.33 -5.30 4.03
CA ALA A 208 -2.69 -5.20 4.54
C ALA A 208 -3.48 -6.51 4.31
N TYR A 209 -3.36 -7.08 3.12
CA TYR A 209 -4.04 -8.31 2.77
C TYR A 209 -3.58 -9.49 3.64
N ILE A 210 -2.28 -9.61 3.86
CA ILE A 210 -1.72 -10.65 4.73
C ILE A 210 -2.21 -10.48 6.16
N ALA A 211 -2.19 -9.27 6.70
CA ALA A 211 -2.72 -8.99 8.03
C ALA A 211 -4.21 -9.34 8.15
N TRP A 212 -5.01 -9.00 7.15
CA TRP A 212 -6.41 -9.38 7.11
C TRP A 212 -6.60 -10.89 7.12
N LYS A 213 -5.84 -11.64 6.33
CA LYS A 213 -5.92 -13.12 6.31
C LYS A 213 -5.62 -13.73 7.68
N LEU A 214 -4.68 -13.15 8.41
CA LEU A 214 -4.30 -13.62 9.74
C LEU A 214 -5.29 -13.21 10.83
N ASN A 215 -6.17 -12.25 10.56
CA ASN A 215 -7.07 -11.66 11.55
C ASN A 215 -8.53 -11.63 11.08
N ARG A 216 -8.96 -12.60 10.29
CA ARG A 216 -10.33 -12.64 9.74
C ARG A 216 -11.41 -12.52 10.80
N GLU A 217 -11.18 -13.13 11.96
CA GLU A 217 -12.13 -13.10 13.09
C GLU A 217 -12.42 -11.67 13.55
N ALA A 218 -11.49 -10.75 13.40
CA ALA A 218 -11.68 -9.35 13.77
C ALA A 218 -12.68 -8.62 12.87
N PHE A 219 -13.07 -9.22 11.74
CA PHE A 219 -13.97 -8.65 10.74
C PHE A 219 -15.34 -9.33 10.72
N GLU A 220 -15.60 -10.29 11.59
CA GLU A 220 -16.87 -11.01 11.71
C GLU A 220 -17.85 -10.33 12.66
#